data_dacd754f870e57e79ced50053ee084b2
#
_entry.id   dacd754f870e57e79ced50053ee084b2
#
_cell.length_a   1.000
_cell.length_b   1.000
_cell.length_c   1.000
_cell.angle_alpha   90.00
_cell.angle_beta   90.00
_cell.angle_gamma   90.00
#
_symmetry.space_group_name_H-M   'P 1'
#
loop_
_entity.id
_entity.type
_entity.pdbx_description
1 polymer ?
#
loop_
_entity_poly.entity_id
_entity_poly.type
_entity_poly.pdbx_seq_one_letter_code
_entity_poly.pdbx_strand_id
1 'polypeptide(L)'
;MVQESTNNNVGAAAGAIAPLGLPLHTRLGEFEIIDVIGEGGFSIVYLARDHQLQRTVAIKEYLPGAIAYRNADGMVQPRFEKYERTFKTGLQSVLKEARVLAQFEHHSLIRIHRFWEQNGTAYMVMQYCQGKTLRQILQTDATRGTDEVWLKQIMAPVLDALRMLHSRHYFHRDLSPDNIMILESGAPMLLDFGAARQVIGDMTQALTVILKPGFAPIEQYADDESMRQGPWTDIY
;
A
#
# COMPACT_ATOMS: atom_id res chain seq x y z
N MET A 1 47.08 50.12 8.08
CA MET A 1 45.73 50.21 8.65
C MET A 1 44.84 49.42 7.70
N VAL A 2 44.68 48.14 7.97
CA VAL A 2 43.94 47.18 7.13
C VAL A 2 42.75 46.74 7.96
N GLN A 3 41.54 47.00 7.47
CA GLN A 3 40.31 46.57 8.11
C GLN A 3 39.98 45.12 7.70
N GLU A 4 39.86 44.27 8.69
CA GLU A 4 39.32 42.91 8.56
C GLU A 4 37.79 42.97 8.37
N SER A 5 37.33 42.42 7.26
CA SER A 5 35.92 42.16 6.99
C SER A 5 35.58 40.73 7.42
N THR A 6 34.90 40.62 8.53
CA THR A 6 34.32 39.35 9.00
C THR A 6 33.12 38.95 8.12
N ASN A 7 33.30 37.91 7.35
CA ASN A 7 32.24 37.29 6.54
C ASN A 7 31.47 36.27 7.43
N ASN A 8 30.32 36.67 7.92
CA ASN A 8 29.36 35.76 8.55
C ASN A 8 28.66 34.93 7.50
N ASN A 9 29.15 33.72 7.27
CA ASN A 9 28.50 32.72 6.44
C ASN A 9 27.47 32.00 7.31
N VAL A 10 26.22 32.49 7.29
CA VAL A 10 25.07 31.77 7.83
C VAL A 10 24.68 30.70 6.81
N GLY A 11 25.25 29.52 6.95
CA GLY A 11 24.84 28.33 6.23
C GLY A 11 23.41 27.97 6.61
N ALA A 12 22.47 28.28 5.72
CA ALA A 12 21.13 27.73 5.78
C ALA A 12 21.24 26.21 5.66
N ALA A 13 21.07 25.52 6.77
CA ALA A 13 20.86 24.08 6.76
C ALA A 13 19.58 23.80 5.94
N ALA A 14 19.76 23.29 4.72
CA ALA A 14 18.69 22.72 3.95
C ALA A 14 18.07 21.61 4.83
N GLY A 15 16.85 21.83 5.31
CA GLY A 15 16.13 20.88 6.14
C GLY A 15 15.99 19.57 5.39
N ALA A 16 16.73 18.57 5.80
CA ALA A 16 16.51 17.21 5.35
C ALA A 16 15.06 16.86 5.71
N ILE A 17 14.24 16.59 4.70
CA ILE A 17 12.89 16.09 4.91
C ILE A 17 13.06 14.78 5.69
N ALA A 18 12.59 14.76 6.94
CA ALA A 18 12.66 13.56 7.76
C ALA A 18 11.95 12.41 7.02
N PRO A 19 12.53 11.20 7.01
CA PRO A 19 11.92 10.07 6.34
C PRO A 19 10.51 9.86 6.90
N LEU A 20 9.54 9.69 6.00
CA LEU A 20 8.12 9.52 6.34
C LEU A 20 7.90 8.26 7.20
N GLY A 21 8.74 7.25 7.02
CA GLY A 21 8.67 5.96 7.71
C GLY A 21 9.15 6.00 9.16
N LEU A 22 8.83 4.94 9.88
CA LEU A 22 9.38 4.68 11.21
C LEU A 22 10.89 4.40 11.13
N PRO A 23 11.68 4.86 12.09
CA PRO A 23 13.09 4.50 12.18
C PRO A 23 13.29 2.98 12.27
N LEU A 24 14.42 2.48 11.74
CA LEU A 24 14.82 1.09 11.93
C LEU A 24 14.93 0.78 13.44
N HIS A 25 14.66 -0.46 13.80
CA HIS A 25 14.61 -0.96 15.19
C HIS A 25 13.50 -0.37 16.05
N THR A 26 12.56 0.41 15.48
CA THR A 26 11.34 0.82 16.18
C THR A 26 10.54 -0.41 16.59
N ARG A 27 10.09 -0.43 17.86
CA ARG A 27 9.23 -1.48 18.38
C ARG A 27 7.75 -1.09 18.30
N LEU A 28 6.96 -1.97 17.69
CA LEU A 28 5.49 -1.92 17.66
C LEU A 28 4.97 -3.17 18.36
N GLY A 29 4.88 -3.12 19.70
CA GLY A 29 4.61 -4.31 20.51
C GLY A 29 5.70 -5.38 20.36
N GLU A 30 5.31 -6.58 19.91
CA GLU A 30 6.21 -7.70 19.64
C GLU A 30 7.01 -7.58 18.34
N PHE A 31 6.66 -6.64 17.47
CA PHE A 31 7.30 -6.47 16.17
C PHE A 31 8.43 -5.43 16.22
N GLU A 32 9.55 -5.73 15.58
CA GLU A 32 10.67 -4.83 15.39
C GLU A 32 10.87 -4.53 13.90
N ILE A 33 10.88 -3.25 13.54
CA ILE A 33 11.12 -2.80 12.16
C ILE A 33 12.58 -3.09 11.79
N ILE A 34 12.79 -3.85 10.72
CA ILE A 34 14.12 -4.21 10.21
C ILE A 34 14.49 -3.36 8.99
N ASP A 35 13.51 -3.12 8.09
CA ASP A 35 13.75 -2.43 6.84
C ASP A 35 12.45 -1.82 6.30
N VAL A 36 12.57 -0.93 5.30
CA VAL A 36 11.45 -0.43 4.49
C VAL A 36 11.47 -1.15 3.15
N ILE A 37 10.47 -1.97 2.87
CA ILE A 37 10.38 -2.78 1.65
C ILE A 37 9.44 -2.22 0.59
N GLY A 38 8.69 -1.15 0.92
CA GLY A 38 7.81 -0.48 -0.02
C GLY A 38 7.35 0.88 0.50
N GLU A 39 7.36 1.88 -0.38
CA GLU A 39 6.76 3.19 -0.16
C GLU A 39 5.78 3.48 -1.27
N GLY A 40 4.55 3.81 -0.90
CA GLY A 40 3.49 4.20 -1.82
C GLY A 40 2.85 5.52 -1.41
N GLY A 41 2.01 6.08 -2.28
CA GLY A 41 1.32 7.33 -2.00
C GLY A 41 0.41 7.30 -0.75
N PHE A 42 0.02 6.11 -0.29
CA PHE A 42 -0.96 5.92 0.79
C PHE A 42 -0.45 5.09 1.96
N SER A 43 0.69 4.45 1.82
CA SER A 43 1.21 3.53 2.84
C SER A 43 2.71 3.33 2.72
N ILE A 44 3.30 2.92 3.82
CA ILE A 44 4.67 2.39 3.89
C ILE A 44 4.57 0.93 4.30
N VAL A 45 5.40 0.09 3.68
CA VAL A 45 5.50 -1.34 4.01
C VAL A 45 6.88 -1.61 4.59
N TYR A 46 6.89 -2.13 5.79
CA TYR A 46 8.11 -2.50 6.53
C TYR A 46 8.34 -3.99 6.50
N LEU A 47 9.58 -4.40 6.44
CA LEU A 47 10.02 -5.71 6.90
C LEU A 47 10.16 -5.66 8.42
N ALA A 48 9.59 -6.63 9.13
CA ALA A 48 9.65 -6.65 10.58
C ALA A 48 9.92 -8.06 11.13
N ARG A 49 10.53 -8.12 12.31
CA ARG A 49 10.71 -9.35 13.09
C ARG A 49 9.60 -9.47 14.13
N ASP A 50 8.84 -10.53 14.07
CA ASP A 50 7.93 -10.96 15.12
C ASP A 50 8.75 -11.74 16.17
N HIS A 51 8.99 -11.12 17.33
CA HIS A 51 9.83 -11.73 18.38
C HIS A 51 9.11 -12.81 19.16
N GLN A 52 7.78 -12.82 19.18
CA GLN A 52 7.02 -13.88 19.86
C GLN A 52 7.00 -15.16 19.02
N LEU A 53 6.71 -15.04 17.74
CA LEU A 53 6.62 -16.20 16.83
C LEU A 53 7.94 -16.49 16.10
N GLN A 54 9.01 -15.74 16.37
CA GLN A 54 10.35 -15.91 15.77
C GLN A 54 10.34 -15.95 14.23
N ARG A 55 9.48 -15.15 13.60
CA ARG A 55 9.30 -15.12 12.15
C ARG A 55 9.46 -13.71 11.58
N THR A 56 9.68 -13.63 10.27
CA THR A 56 9.64 -12.39 9.52
C THR A 56 8.24 -12.14 9.00
N VAL A 57 7.78 -10.88 9.10
CA VAL A 57 6.47 -10.42 8.64
C VAL A 57 6.61 -9.13 7.84
N ALA A 58 5.61 -8.79 7.06
CA ALA A 58 5.46 -7.45 6.49
C ALA A 58 4.46 -6.66 7.35
N ILE A 59 4.75 -5.37 7.58
CA ILE A 59 3.83 -4.45 8.28
C ILE A 59 3.53 -3.29 7.35
N LYS A 60 2.27 -3.17 6.96
CA LYS A 60 1.77 -2.03 6.18
C LYS A 60 1.23 -0.98 7.14
N GLU A 61 1.72 0.25 7.02
CA GLU A 61 1.26 1.42 7.75
C GLU A 61 0.46 2.33 6.83
N TYR A 62 -0.70 2.79 7.27
CA TYR A 62 -1.47 3.79 6.56
C TYR A 62 -0.83 5.17 6.73
N LEU A 63 -0.26 5.72 5.67
CA LEU A 63 0.38 7.04 5.68
C LEU A 63 0.21 7.70 4.30
N PRO A 64 -0.94 8.35 4.05
CA PRO A 64 -1.18 9.04 2.78
C PRO A 64 -0.37 10.35 2.73
N GLY A 65 0.85 10.29 2.20
CA GLY A 65 1.85 11.36 2.23
C GLY A 65 1.39 12.69 1.63
N ALA A 66 0.42 12.67 0.71
CA ALA A 66 -0.17 13.89 0.16
C ALA A 66 -0.98 14.70 1.17
N ILE A 67 -1.63 14.06 2.14
CA ILE A 67 -2.57 14.69 3.09
C ILE A 67 -2.16 14.54 4.56
N ALA A 68 -1.17 13.69 4.86
CA ALA A 68 -0.71 13.41 6.22
C ALA A 68 0.83 13.45 6.31
N TYR A 69 1.34 13.52 7.51
CA TYR A 69 2.77 13.47 7.83
C TYR A 69 2.99 12.88 9.21
N ARG A 70 4.21 12.45 9.51
CA ARG A 70 4.63 12.04 10.84
C ARG A 70 5.31 13.22 11.54
N ASN A 71 4.86 13.55 12.75
CA ASN A 71 5.48 14.58 13.57
C ASN A 71 6.73 14.05 14.31
N ALA A 72 7.40 14.94 15.05
CA ALA A 72 8.60 14.60 15.81
C ALA A 72 8.36 13.56 16.92
N ASP A 73 7.13 13.47 17.44
CA ASP A 73 6.74 12.48 18.46
C ASP A 73 6.39 11.12 17.85
N GLY A 74 6.53 10.97 16.53
CA GLY A 74 6.22 9.73 15.80
C GLY A 74 4.73 9.55 15.47
N MET A 75 3.88 10.54 15.78
CA MET A 75 2.44 10.50 15.49
C MET A 75 2.15 10.90 14.05
N VAL A 76 1.27 10.16 13.38
CA VAL A 76 0.74 10.52 12.08
C VAL A 76 -0.47 11.43 12.24
N GLN A 77 -0.49 12.54 11.52
CA GLN A 77 -1.56 13.51 11.57
C GLN A 77 -1.78 14.20 10.21
N PRO A 78 -2.97 14.74 9.96
CA PRO A 78 -3.25 15.49 8.74
C PRO A 78 -2.34 16.72 8.61
N ARG A 79 -1.91 17.04 7.38
CA ARG A 79 -1.09 18.24 7.08
C ARG A 79 -1.83 19.55 7.32
N PHE A 80 -3.15 19.54 7.11
CA PHE A 80 -4.02 20.69 7.29
C PHE A 80 -5.39 20.23 7.79
N GLU A 81 -6.10 21.07 8.53
CA GLU A 81 -7.43 20.82 9.08
C GLU A 81 -8.43 20.34 8.01
N LYS A 82 -8.39 20.93 6.81
CA LYS A 82 -9.24 20.51 5.67
C LYS A 82 -9.09 19.03 5.29
N TYR A 83 -7.99 18.36 5.64
CA TYR A 83 -7.75 16.94 5.34
C TYR A 83 -8.14 15.99 6.49
N GLU A 84 -8.56 16.53 7.65
CA GLU A 84 -8.86 15.71 8.84
C GLU A 84 -9.95 14.68 8.55
N ARG A 85 -11.04 15.10 7.94
CA ARG A 85 -12.16 14.20 7.57
C ARG A 85 -11.71 13.14 6.57
N THR A 86 -10.99 13.52 5.52
CA THR A 86 -10.48 12.61 4.49
C THR A 86 -9.53 11.59 5.08
N PHE A 87 -8.60 12.03 5.93
CA PHE A 87 -7.65 11.17 6.61
C PHE A 87 -8.37 10.14 7.51
N LYS A 88 -9.29 10.58 8.36
CA LYS A 88 -10.07 9.70 9.24
C LYS A 88 -10.90 8.69 8.45
N THR A 89 -11.55 9.11 7.37
CA THR A 89 -12.34 8.20 6.54
C THR A 89 -11.46 7.17 5.84
N GLY A 90 -10.28 7.56 5.33
CA GLY A 90 -9.29 6.64 4.78
C GLY A 90 -8.76 5.64 5.81
N LEU A 91 -8.47 6.10 7.03
CA LEU A 91 -8.04 5.25 8.15
C LEU A 91 -9.09 4.17 8.45
N GLN A 92 -10.36 4.56 8.59
CA GLN A 92 -11.46 3.61 8.83
C GLN A 92 -11.65 2.63 7.66
N SER A 93 -11.41 3.08 6.43
CA SER A 93 -11.47 2.20 5.26
C SER A 93 -10.38 1.13 5.30
N VAL A 94 -9.13 1.48 5.66
CA VAL A 94 -8.02 0.51 5.83
C VAL A 94 -8.33 -0.52 6.91
N LEU A 95 -8.90 -0.09 8.04
CA LEU A 95 -9.27 -1.01 9.12
C LEU A 95 -10.41 -1.93 8.71
N LYS A 96 -11.39 -1.42 7.96
CA LYS A 96 -12.48 -2.24 7.41
C LYS A 96 -11.94 -3.27 6.41
N GLU A 97 -11.04 -2.85 5.52
CA GLU A 97 -10.36 -3.72 4.57
C GLU A 97 -9.62 -4.85 5.30
N ALA A 98 -8.80 -4.50 6.31
CA ALA A 98 -8.07 -5.49 7.10
C ALA A 98 -8.98 -6.53 7.76
N ARG A 99 -10.12 -6.08 8.34
CA ARG A 99 -11.12 -6.98 8.94
C ARG A 99 -11.72 -7.95 7.94
N VAL A 100 -11.95 -7.47 6.74
CA VAL A 100 -12.53 -8.28 5.65
C VAL A 100 -11.49 -9.28 5.17
N LEU A 101 -10.29 -8.83 4.83
CA LEU A 101 -9.22 -9.68 4.32
C LEU A 101 -8.83 -10.78 5.31
N ALA A 102 -8.85 -10.48 6.62
CA ALA A 102 -8.58 -11.47 7.66
C ALA A 102 -9.58 -12.64 7.70
N GLN A 103 -10.73 -12.54 7.01
CA GLN A 103 -11.74 -13.60 6.91
C GLN A 103 -11.54 -14.54 5.71
N PHE A 104 -10.62 -14.19 4.82
CA PHE A 104 -10.36 -14.97 3.63
C PHE A 104 -9.07 -15.78 3.78
N GLU A 105 -9.14 -17.04 3.40
CA GLU A 105 -7.99 -17.93 3.28
C GLU A 105 -7.93 -18.47 1.85
N HIS A 106 -6.90 -18.09 1.11
CA HIS A 106 -6.64 -18.57 -0.24
C HIS A 106 -5.16 -18.57 -0.52
N HIS A 107 -4.66 -19.59 -1.23
CA HIS A 107 -3.21 -19.73 -1.52
C HIS A 107 -2.62 -18.59 -2.36
N SER A 108 -3.45 -17.89 -3.13
CA SER A 108 -3.05 -16.73 -3.94
C SER A 108 -3.55 -15.40 -3.38
N LEU A 109 -3.91 -15.33 -2.11
CA LEU A 109 -4.31 -14.10 -1.42
C LEU A 109 -3.41 -13.85 -0.21
N ILE A 110 -2.92 -12.62 -0.08
CA ILE A 110 -2.07 -12.25 1.07
C ILE A 110 -2.80 -12.51 2.40
N ARG A 111 -2.14 -13.20 3.32
CA ARG A 111 -2.71 -13.52 4.63
C ARG A 111 -2.45 -12.39 5.62
N ILE A 112 -3.53 -11.86 6.22
CA ILE A 112 -3.47 -10.87 7.31
C ILE A 112 -3.39 -11.62 8.63
N HIS A 113 -2.39 -11.25 9.46
CA HIS A 113 -2.18 -11.86 10.77
C HIS A 113 -2.78 -11.02 11.90
N ARG A 114 -2.64 -9.69 11.80
CA ARG A 114 -3.09 -8.75 12.84
C ARG A 114 -3.25 -7.34 12.24
N PHE A 115 -4.08 -6.52 12.84
CA PHE A 115 -4.18 -5.09 12.56
C PHE A 115 -4.59 -4.33 13.83
N TRP A 116 -4.14 -3.08 13.96
CA TRP A 116 -4.49 -2.21 15.09
C TRP A 116 -4.26 -0.73 14.74
N GLU A 117 -4.79 0.15 15.60
CA GLU A 117 -4.52 1.58 15.56
C GLU A 117 -3.48 1.94 16.62
N GLN A 118 -2.47 2.71 16.24
CA GLN A 118 -1.44 3.26 17.12
C GLN A 118 -0.78 4.45 16.41
N ASN A 119 -0.18 5.38 17.18
CA ASN A 119 0.55 6.53 16.63
C ASN A 119 -0.28 7.38 15.65
N GLY A 120 -1.61 7.47 15.86
CA GLY A 120 -2.51 8.22 14.98
C GLY A 120 -2.75 7.59 13.60
N THR A 121 -2.35 6.34 13.39
CA THR A 121 -2.50 5.60 12.14
C THR A 121 -2.89 4.13 12.38
N ALA A 122 -3.03 3.36 11.31
CA ALA A 122 -3.28 1.92 11.37
C ALA A 122 -2.09 1.13 10.84
N TYR A 123 -1.84 0.01 11.48
CA TYR A 123 -0.86 -1.00 11.09
C TYR A 123 -1.56 -2.30 10.75
N MET A 124 -1.09 -2.97 9.69
CA MET A 124 -1.57 -4.28 9.26
C MET A 124 -0.38 -5.21 9.11
N VAL A 125 -0.31 -6.25 9.94
CA VAL A 125 0.70 -7.31 9.85
C VAL A 125 0.22 -8.38 8.89
N MET A 126 1.05 -8.70 7.93
CA MET A 126 0.74 -9.70 6.91
C MET A 126 1.93 -10.64 6.68
N GLN A 127 1.67 -11.72 6.00
CA GLN A 127 2.71 -12.63 5.55
C GLN A 127 3.77 -11.86 4.74
N TYR A 128 5.05 -12.07 5.08
CA TYR A 128 6.13 -11.61 4.21
C TYR A 128 6.28 -12.58 3.04
N CYS A 129 6.19 -12.03 1.84
CA CYS A 129 6.30 -12.79 0.59
C CYS A 129 7.62 -12.46 -0.09
N GLN A 130 8.43 -13.49 -0.38
CA GLN A 130 9.66 -13.36 -1.18
C GLN A 130 9.33 -13.63 -2.64
N GLY A 131 9.63 -12.66 -3.51
CA GLY A 131 9.31 -12.75 -4.93
C GLY A 131 9.50 -11.42 -5.65
N LYS A 132 9.00 -11.36 -6.88
CA LYS A 132 8.97 -10.14 -7.70
C LYS A 132 7.55 -9.85 -8.14
N THR A 133 7.20 -8.57 -8.23
CA THR A 133 5.90 -8.22 -8.82
C THR A 133 5.86 -8.61 -10.29
N LEU A 134 4.67 -8.89 -10.80
CA LEU A 134 4.48 -9.18 -12.22
C LEU A 134 5.03 -8.03 -13.10
N ARG A 135 4.89 -6.78 -12.65
CA ARG A 135 5.50 -5.62 -13.31
C ARG A 135 7.02 -5.74 -13.39
N GLN A 136 7.69 -6.08 -12.30
CA GLN A 136 9.15 -6.23 -12.28
C GLN A 136 9.62 -7.34 -13.22
N ILE A 137 8.88 -8.44 -13.28
CA ILE A 137 9.18 -9.55 -14.19
C ILE A 137 9.03 -9.10 -15.63
N LEU A 138 7.90 -8.46 -16.00
CA LEU A 138 7.65 -7.98 -17.36
C LEU A 138 8.62 -6.88 -17.82
N GLN A 139 9.15 -6.09 -16.90
CA GLN A 139 10.19 -5.09 -17.19
C GLN A 139 11.56 -5.73 -17.48
N THR A 140 11.86 -6.86 -16.83
CA THR A 140 13.14 -7.58 -17.02
C THR A 140 13.09 -8.59 -18.16
N ASP A 141 11.91 -9.13 -18.45
CA ASP A 141 11.67 -10.13 -19.51
C ASP A 141 10.30 -9.88 -20.16
N ALA A 142 10.28 -9.03 -21.19
CA ALA A 142 9.06 -8.70 -21.90
C ALA A 142 8.44 -9.90 -22.65
N THR A 143 9.21 -10.96 -22.93
CA THR A 143 8.71 -12.15 -23.63
C THR A 143 7.71 -12.93 -22.79
N ARG A 144 7.77 -12.80 -21.46
CA ARG A 144 6.80 -13.40 -20.54
C ARG A 144 5.37 -12.90 -20.78
N GLY A 145 5.19 -11.65 -21.22
CA GLY A 145 3.88 -11.10 -21.54
C GLY A 145 3.19 -11.77 -22.72
N THR A 146 3.91 -12.52 -23.55
CA THR A 146 3.39 -13.27 -24.70
C THR A 146 3.40 -14.80 -24.50
N ASP A 147 3.94 -15.28 -23.39
CA ASP A 147 3.94 -16.70 -23.02
C ASP A 147 2.55 -17.09 -22.45
N GLU A 148 1.70 -17.59 -23.32
CA GLU A 148 0.32 -17.97 -22.97
C GLU A 148 0.27 -19.04 -21.87
N VAL A 149 1.18 -19.99 -21.88
CA VAL A 149 1.22 -21.07 -20.89
C VAL A 149 1.54 -20.50 -19.51
N TRP A 150 2.58 -19.68 -19.46
CA TRP A 150 2.98 -19.01 -18.22
C TRP A 150 1.90 -18.05 -17.70
N LEU A 151 1.30 -17.25 -18.59
CA LEU A 151 0.20 -16.35 -18.22
C LEU A 151 -1.00 -17.11 -17.64
N LYS A 152 -1.39 -18.25 -18.22
CA LYS A 152 -2.46 -19.08 -17.68
C LYS A 152 -2.13 -19.63 -16.29
N GLN A 153 -0.88 -20.03 -16.05
CA GLN A 153 -0.43 -20.50 -14.74
C GLN A 153 -0.52 -19.41 -13.67
N ILE A 154 -0.26 -18.14 -14.04
CA ILE A 154 -0.37 -17.00 -13.14
C ILE A 154 -1.83 -16.58 -12.95
N MET A 155 -2.56 -16.41 -14.05
CA MET A 155 -3.90 -15.80 -14.00
C MET A 155 -4.96 -16.73 -13.42
N ALA A 156 -4.87 -18.06 -13.65
CA ALA A 156 -5.88 -18.97 -13.15
C ALA A 156 -6.03 -18.95 -11.61
N PRO A 157 -4.94 -19.03 -10.81
CA PRO A 157 -5.04 -18.90 -9.35
C PRO A 157 -5.46 -17.48 -8.88
N VAL A 158 -5.06 -16.42 -9.61
CA VAL A 158 -5.50 -15.03 -9.31
C VAL A 158 -7.00 -14.89 -9.53
N LEU A 159 -7.52 -15.38 -10.65
CA LEU A 159 -8.95 -15.36 -10.95
C LEU A 159 -9.77 -16.21 -9.95
N ASP A 160 -9.20 -17.31 -9.46
CA ASP A 160 -9.84 -18.11 -8.40
C ASP A 160 -9.93 -17.34 -7.07
N ALA A 161 -8.88 -16.62 -6.69
CA ALA A 161 -8.90 -15.73 -5.54
C ALA A 161 -9.94 -14.60 -5.70
N LEU A 162 -10.00 -13.96 -6.87
CA LEU A 162 -11.01 -12.94 -7.18
C LEU A 162 -12.43 -13.52 -7.13
N ARG A 163 -12.66 -14.72 -7.68
CA ARG A 163 -13.96 -15.39 -7.62
C ARG A 163 -14.42 -15.59 -6.17
N MET A 164 -13.51 -15.99 -5.28
CA MET A 164 -13.79 -16.13 -3.85
C MET A 164 -14.18 -14.79 -3.22
N LEU A 165 -13.47 -13.71 -3.51
CA LEU A 165 -13.78 -12.36 -3.02
C LEU A 165 -15.15 -11.89 -3.55
N HIS A 166 -15.39 -12.03 -4.85
CA HIS A 166 -16.61 -11.60 -5.52
C HIS A 166 -17.84 -12.35 -5.02
N SER A 167 -17.70 -13.63 -4.65
CA SER A 167 -18.81 -14.42 -4.07
C SER A 167 -19.32 -13.85 -2.75
N ARG A 168 -18.53 -13.00 -2.09
CA ARG A 168 -18.88 -12.28 -0.87
C ARG A 168 -19.06 -10.79 -1.07
N HIS A 169 -19.21 -10.34 -2.33
CA HIS A 169 -19.38 -8.94 -2.74
C HIS A 169 -18.20 -8.02 -2.36
N TYR A 170 -16.98 -8.58 -2.31
CA TYR A 170 -15.76 -7.81 -2.15
C TYR A 170 -15.02 -7.71 -3.48
N PHE A 171 -14.58 -6.50 -3.82
CA PHE A 171 -13.85 -6.20 -5.05
C PHE A 171 -12.47 -5.67 -4.70
N HIS A 172 -11.46 -6.07 -5.49
CA HIS A 172 -10.07 -5.66 -5.28
C HIS A 172 -9.84 -4.19 -5.62
N ARG A 173 -10.37 -3.72 -6.76
CA ARG A 173 -10.37 -2.32 -7.22
C ARG A 173 -9.01 -1.69 -7.52
N ASP A 174 -7.93 -2.43 -7.38
CA ASP A 174 -6.58 -1.99 -7.71
C ASP A 174 -5.78 -3.14 -8.35
N LEU A 175 -6.45 -4.00 -9.13
CA LEU A 175 -5.76 -5.08 -9.82
C LEU A 175 -4.82 -4.50 -10.88
N SER A 176 -3.55 -4.85 -10.76
CA SER A 176 -2.50 -4.41 -11.69
C SER A 176 -1.27 -5.29 -11.51
N PRO A 177 -0.32 -5.29 -12.46
CA PRO A 177 0.92 -6.05 -12.34
C PRO A 177 1.78 -5.70 -11.11
N ASP A 178 1.58 -4.55 -10.49
CA ASP A 178 2.25 -4.17 -9.23
C ASP A 178 1.70 -4.93 -8.03
N ASN A 179 0.42 -5.31 -8.07
CA ASN A 179 -0.28 -5.95 -6.97
C ASN A 179 -0.40 -7.48 -7.14
N ILE A 180 0.27 -8.05 -8.15
CA ILE A 180 0.45 -9.49 -8.32
C ILE A 180 1.93 -9.80 -8.12
N MET A 181 2.27 -10.50 -7.04
CA MET A 181 3.62 -10.97 -6.77
C MET A 181 3.77 -12.41 -7.22
N ILE A 182 4.82 -12.71 -7.92
CA ILE A 182 5.23 -14.07 -8.25
C ILE A 182 6.28 -14.49 -7.22
N LEU A 183 5.92 -15.43 -6.38
CA LEU A 183 6.78 -15.97 -5.33
C LEU A 183 7.97 -16.73 -5.94
N GLU A 184 9.01 -16.98 -5.15
CA GLU A 184 10.15 -17.82 -5.57
C GLU A 184 9.72 -19.23 -5.99
N SER A 185 8.60 -19.73 -5.47
CA SER A 185 7.98 -21.00 -5.88
C SER A 185 7.33 -20.96 -7.27
N GLY A 186 7.21 -19.78 -7.89
CA GLY A 186 6.44 -19.53 -9.12
C GLY A 186 4.94 -19.29 -8.89
N ALA A 187 4.43 -19.43 -7.68
CA ALA A 187 3.01 -19.22 -7.37
C ALA A 187 2.67 -17.71 -7.34
N PRO A 188 1.53 -17.28 -7.90
CA PRO A 188 1.08 -15.89 -7.81
C PRO A 188 0.43 -15.61 -6.45
N MET A 189 0.68 -14.42 -5.93
CA MET A 189 0.10 -13.88 -4.71
C MET A 189 -0.51 -12.52 -5.00
N LEU A 190 -1.81 -12.37 -4.75
CA LEU A 190 -2.51 -11.11 -4.86
C LEU A 190 -2.26 -10.28 -3.60
N LEU A 191 -1.75 -9.07 -3.81
CA LEU A 191 -1.41 -8.12 -2.75
C LEU A 191 -2.54 -7.09 -2.59
N ASP A 192 -2.27 -6.05 -1.93
CA ASP A 192 -2.99 -4.80 -1.65
C ASP A 192 -4.32 -4.54 -2.34
N PHE A 193 -5.34 -4.26 -1.56
CA PHE A 193 -6.65 -3.78 -1.99
C PHE A 193 -6.72 -2.24 -2.02
N GLY A 194 -7.49 -1.68 -2.92
CA GLY A 194 -7.53 -0.25 -3.18
C GLY A 194 -8.48 0.58 -2.29
N ALA A 195 -9.02 0.04 -1.18
CA ALA A 195 -10.07 0.69 -0.41
C ALA A 195 -9.70 2.09 0.13
N ALA A 196 -8.50 2.25 0.70
CA ALA A 196 -8.06 3.56 1.20
C ALA A 196 -7.83 4.57 0.07
N ARG A 197 -7.29 4.09 -1.05
CA ARG A 197 -7.05 4.91 -2.26
C ARG A 197 -8.36 5.45 -2.83
N GLN A 198 -9.38 4.61 -2.94
CA GLN A 198 -10.68 5.03 -3.45
C GLN A 198 -11.31 6.12 -2.57
N VAL A 199 -11.39 5.90 -1.24
CA VAL A 199 -11.96 6.88 -0.32
C VAL A 199 -11.24 8.23 -0.38
N ILE A 200 -9.92 8.24 -0.44
CA ILE A 200 -9.14 9.48 -0.52
C ILE A 200 -9.37 10.15 -1.89
N GLY A 201 -9.46 9.39 -2.97
CA GLY A 201 -9.78 9.88 -4.29
C GLY A 201 -11.12 10.60 -4.34
N ASP A 202 -12.17 9.92 -3.91
CA ASP A 202 -13.53 10.43 -3.90
C ASP A 202 -13.64 11.74 -3.11
N MET A 203 -12.89 11.90 -2.01
CA MET A 203 -12.94 13.08 -1.15
C MET A 203 -12.04 14.25 -1.56
N THR A 204 -11.01 14.02 -2.37
CA THR A 204 -10.02 15.05 -2.72
C THR A 204 -10.16 15.58 -4.14
N GLN A 205 -11.05 15.01 -4.96
CA GLN A 205 -11.18 15.27 -6.41
C GLN A 205 -9.85 15.08 -7.19
N ALA A 206 -8.90 14.37 -6.60
CA ALA A 206 -7.59 14.08 -7.18
C ALA A 206 -7.55 12.69 -7.85
N LEU A 207 -8.67 12.25 -8.42
CA LEU A 207 -8.86 10.90 -8.97
C LEU A 207 -7.77 10.50 -9.98
N THR A 208 -7.37 11.41 -10.86
CA THR A 208 -6.34 11.12 -11.87
C THR A 208 -4.95 10.82 -11.31
N VAL A 209 -4.64 11.31 -10.09
CA VAL A 209 -3.36 11.06 -9.41
C VAL A 209 -3.40 9.73 -8.63
N ILE A 210 -4.60 9.27 -8.29
CA ILE A 210 -4.83 8.13 -7.40
C ILE A 210 -5.07 6.85 -8.18
N LEU A 211 -5.77 6.94 -9.30
CA LEU A 211 -6.03 5.80 -10.18
C LEU A 211 -4.77 5.45 -10.99
N LYS A 212 -4.59 4.17 -11.31
CA LYS A 212 -3.50 3.70 -12.16
C LYS A 212 -3.93 3.80 -13.63
N PRO A 213 -3.44 4.77 -14.42
CA PRO A 213 -3.78 4.87 -15.83
C PRO A 213 -3.50 3.54 -16.57
N GLY A 214 -4.45 3.09 -17.39
CA GLY A 214 -4.36 1.84 -18.13
C GLY A 214 -4.75 0.58 -17.35
N PHE A 215 -5.05 0.69 -16.04
CA PHE A 215 -5.51 -0.43 -15.21
C PHE A 215 -6.80 -0.13 -14.45
N ALA A 216 -7.22 1.11 -14.38
CA ALA A 216 -8.47 1.51 -13.78
C ALA A 216 -9.56 1.58 -14.87
N PRO A 217 -10.67 0.83 -14.75
CA PRO A 217 -11.78 0.90 -15.68
C PRO A 217 -12.57 2.21 -15.54
N ILE A 218 -13.38 2.53 -16.54
CA ILE A 218 -14.06 3.82 -16.65
C ILE A 218 -14.98 4.14 -15.46
N GLU A 219 -15.61 3.14 -14.88
CA GLU A 219 -16.48 3.29 -13.70
C GLU A 219 -15.73 3.74 -12.44
N GLN A 220 -14.39 3.61 -12.40
CA GLN A 220 -13.57 4.14 -11.31
C GLN A 220 -13.23 5.62 -11.49
N TYR A 221 -13.44 6.18 -12.70
CA TYR A 221 -13.24 7.60 -12.99
C TYR A 221 -14.54 8.41 -12.83
N ALA A 222 -15.67 7.74 -12.66
CA ALA A 222 -16.97 8.41 -12.55
C ALA A 222 -17.16 8.94 -11.13
N ASP A 223 -17.49 10.24 -11.03
CA ASP A 223 -17.76 10.95 -9.76
C ASP A 223 -19.19 10.71 -9.24
N ASP A 224 -20.01 9.96 -9.97
CA ASP A 224 -21.41 9.74 -9.62
C ASP A 224 -21.75 8.25 -9.46
N GLU A 225 -22.85 7.99 -8.76
CA GLU A 225 -23.37 6.65 -8.52
C GLU A 225 -23.98 6.00 -9.80
N SER A 226 -23.95 6.67 -10.96
CA SER A 226 -24.49 6.16 -12.21
C SER A 226 -23.70 4.97 -12.76
N MET A 227 -22.40 4.91 -12.46
CA MET A 227 -21.53 3.81 -12.87
C MET A 227 -21.20 2.89 -11.68
N ARG A 228 -21.95 1.81 -11.58
CA ARG A 228 -21.75 0.83 -10.51
C ARG A 228 -20.46 0.05 -10.72
N GLN A 229 -19.69 -0.13 -9.64
CA GLN A 229 -18.56 -1.06 -9.61
C GLN A 229 -19.05 -2.47 -9.27
N GLY A 230 -18.37 -3.46 -9.83
CA GLY A 230 -18.73 -4.86 -9.66
C GLY A 230 -17.55 -5.80 -9.95
N PRO A 231 -17.80 -7.11 -10.06
CA PRO A 231 -16.76 -8.09 -10.42
C PRO A 231 -15.99 -7.74 -11.70
N TRP A 232 -16.65 -7.11 -12.66
CA TRP A 232 -16.03 -6.68 -13.92
C TRP A 232 -14.96 -5.60 -13.72
N THR A 233 -15.06 -4.78 -12.67
CA THR A 233 -14.07 -3.76 -12.32
C THR A 233 -12.69 -4.35 -12.07
N ASP A 234 -12.63 -5.58 -11.54
CA ASP A 234 -11.37 -6.29 -11.30
C ASP A 234 -10.89 -7.10 -12.53
N ILE A 235 -11.72 -7.26 -13.55
CA ILE A 235 -11.39 -8.07 -14.75
C ILE A 235 -10.89 -7.19 -15.91
N TYR A 236 -11.06 -5.88 -15.82
CA TYR A 236 -10.55 -4.92 -16.79
C TYR A 236 -9.03 -4.94 -16.83
#